data_252a5ad4a43825b5adf1b5dfa5251e3e
#
_entry.id   252a5ad4a43825b5adf1b5dfa5251e3e
#
_cell.length_a   1.000
_cell.length_b   1.000
_cell.length_c   1.000
_cell.angle_alpha   90.00
_cell.angle_beta   90.00
_cell.angle_gamma   90.00
#
_symmetry.space_group_name_H-M   'P 1'
#
loop_
_entity.id
_entity.type
_entity.pdbx_description
1 polymer ?
#
loop_
_entity_poly.entity_id
_entity_poly.type
_entity_poly.pdbx_seq_one_letter_code
_entity_poly.pdbx_strand_id
1 'polypeptide(L)'
;PGNSGGALLNANGEVIGINSVKYASTEVEGIGYAIPMEYAMPIIKELIDTGSYVDTQSAYLGIKGGDVTSEMIAYNYPEGVYVASVVDGSGAAKAGIQQGDVITAIDGNTVTSMNELQSALDSYSAGDTVTITVSRQQGQGFQESDVSVTLSSASDMQ
;
A
#
# COMPACT_ATOMS: atom_id res chain seq x y z
N PRO A 1 6.67 -9.38 -26.34
CA PRO A 1 5.63 -10.07 -25.56
C PRO A 1 5.96 -11.56 -25.48
N GLY A 2 5.72 -12.18 -24.29
CA GLY A 2 5.88 -13.62 -24.10
C GLY A 2 6.98 -14.05 -23.12
N ASN A 3 7.87 -13.17 -22.70
CA ASN A 3 8.94 -13.51 -21.76
C ASN A 3 8.59 -13.21 -20.29
N SER A 4 7.48 -12.52 -20.02
CA SER A 4 7.04 -12.21 -18.65
C SER A 4 6.71 -13.50 -17.89
N GLY A 5 7.24 -13.64 -16.68
CA GLY A 5 7.20 -14.88 -15.88
C GLY A 5 8.30 -15.89 -16.22
N GLY A 6 9.05 -15.70 -17.29
CA GLY A 6 10.16 -16.55 -17.68
C GLY A 6 11.44 -16.25 -16.90
N ALA A 7 12.36 -17.24 -16.87
CA ALA A 7 13.64 -17.11 -16.19
C ALA A 7 14.59 -16.17 -16.94
N LEU A 8 15.32 -15.34 -16.18
CA LEU A 8 16.49 -14.64 -16.63
C LEU A 8 17.73 -15.48 -16.24
N LEU A 9 18.51 -15.87 -17.23
CA LEU A 9 19.68 -16.73 -17.03
C LEU A 9 20.98 -15.95 -17.19
N ASN A 10 22.00 -16.32 -16.42
CA ASN A 10 23.36 -15.85 -16.65
C ASN A 10 24.09 -16.75 -17.69
N ALA A 11 25.35 -16.40 -17.99
CA ALA A 11 26.16 -17.14 -18.97
C ALA A 11 26.47 -18.60 -18.56
N ASN A 12 26.30 -18.96 -17.28
CA ASN A 12 26.49 -20.30 -16.76
C ASN A 12 25.16 -21.13 -16.77
N GLY A 13 24.06 -20.55 -17.23
CA GLY A 13 22.73 -21.21 -17.22
C GLY A 13 22.03 -21.17 -15.88
N GLU A 14 22.48 -20.35 -14.92
CA GLU A 14 21.86 -20.20 -13.61
C GLU A 14 20.74 -19.14 -13.69
N VAL A 15 19.62 -19.39 -12.99
CA VAL A 15 18.51 -18.44 -12.91
C VAL A 15 18.88 -17.32 -11.95
N ILE A 16 18.99 -16.09 -12.44
CA ILE A 16 19.36 -14.89 -11.69
C ILE A 16 18.18 -13.94 -11.47
N GLY A 17 17.05 -14.18 -12.14
CA GLY A 17 15.85 -13.36 -11.99
C GLY A 17 14.65 -13.93 -12.72
N ILE A 18 13.49 -13.30 -12.51
CA ILE A 18 12.23 -13.58 -13.17
C ILE A 18 11.86 -12.37 -14.02
N ASN A 19 11.70 -12.55 -15.32
CA ASN A 19 11.31 -11.47 -16.22
C ASN A 19 9.92 -10.94 -15.85
N SER A 20 9.78 -9.63 -15.67
CA SER A 20 8.54 -9.00 -15.29
C SER A 20 8.03 -8.05 -16.39
N VAL A 21 7.84 -6.80 -16.10
CA VAL A 21 7.16 -5.83 -16.96
C VAL A 21 8.10 -5.24 -17.99
N LYS A 22 7.60 -5.04 -19.23
CA LYS A 22 8.18 -4.14 -20.21
C LYS A 22 7.53 -2.76 -20.03
N TYR A 23 8.33 -1.74 -19.80
CA TYR A 23 7.81 -0.37 -19.84
C TYR A 23 7.40 -0.07 -21.28
N ALA A 24 6.10 0.01 -21.54
CA ALA A 24 5.55 0.43 -22.82
C ALA A 24 5.27 1.93 -22.78
N SER A 25 6.31 2.74 -22.93
CA SER A 25 6.16 4.16 -23.28
C SER A 25 6.48 4.31 -24.76
N THR A 26 5.74 5.14 -25.46
CA THR A 26 6.01 5.48 -26.87
C THR A 26 7.36 6.17 -27.07
N GLU A 27 8.00 6.61 -26.00
CA GLU A 27 9.28 7.33 -26.02
C GLU A 27 10.48 6.47 -25.61
N VAL A 28 10.26 5.27 -25.04
CA VAL A 28 11.33 4.37 -24.58
C VAL A 28 11.04 2.94 -25.01
N GLU A 29 11.64 2.51 -26.11
CA GLU A 29 11.63 1.10 -26.52
C GLU A 29 12.82 0.34 -25.90
N GLY A 30 12.56 -0.87 -25.39
CA GLY A 30 13.60 -1.84 -25.08
C GLY A 30 14.03 -1.96 -23.62
N ILE A 31 13.41 -1.25 -22.66
CA ILE A 31 13.69 -1.47 -21.24
C ILE A 31 12.78 -2.57 -20.71
N GLY A 32 13.40 -3.65 -20.21
CA GLY A 32 12.73 -4.73 -19.47
C GLY A 32 13.25 -4.78 -18.04
N TYR A 33 12.39 -5.20 -17.13
CA TYR A 33 12.74 -5.42 -15.73
C TYR A 33 12.66 -6.90 -15.40
N ALA A 34 13.55 -7.35 -14.52
CA ALA A 34 13.48 -8.66 -13.92
C ALA A 34 13.53 -8.54 -12.40
N ILE A 35 12.79 -9.38 -11.71
CA ILE A 35 12.84 -9.48 -10.25
C ILE A 35 14.09 -10.33 -9.93
N PRO A 36 15.10 -9.81 -9.22
CA PRO A 36 16.27 -10.60 -8.84
C PRO A 36 15.88 -11.81 -7.98
N MET A 37 16.60 -12.93 -8.16
CA MET A 37 16.31 -14.15 -7.40
C MET A 37 16.49 -13.99 -5.89
N GLU A 38 17.34 -13.07 -5.44
CA GLU A 38 17.50 -12.78 -4.01
C GLU A 38 16.19 -12.33 -3.33
N TYR A 39 15.31 -11.62 -4.07
CA TYR A 39 13.98 -11.23 -3.58
C TYR A 39 12.92 -12.31 -3.82
N ALA A 40 13.03 -13.04 -4.93
CA ALA A 40 12.04 -14.05 -5.29
C ALA A 40 12.20 -15.36 -4.48
N MET A 41 13.44 -15.78 -4.16
CA MET A 41 13.70 -17.07 -3.51
C MET A 41 13.08 -17.22 -2.13
N PRO A 42 13.08 -16.24 -1.22
CA PRO A 42 12.41 -16.37 0.06
C PRO A 42 10.91 -16.67 -0.10
N ILE A 43 10.25 -15.95 -1.00
CA ILE A 43 8.82 -16.12 -1.31
C ILE A 43 8.55 -17.49 -1.92
N ILE A 44 9.36 -17.89 -2.91
CA ILE A 44 9.24 -19.20 -3.57
C ILE A 44 9.41 -20.32 -2.56
N LYS A 45 10.40 -20.21 -1.66
CA LYS A 45 10.68 -21.22 -0.66
C LYS A 45 9.54 -21.35 0.34
N GLU A 46 8.98 -20.23 0.81
CA GLU A 46 7.83 -20.24 1.70
C GLU A 46 6.60 -20.89 1.03
N LEU A 47 6.35 -20.54 -0.25
CA LEU A 47 5.26 -21.17 -1.03
C LEU A 47 5.44 -22.67 -1.18
N ILE A 48 6.69 -23.15 -1.37
CA ILE A 48 6.99 -24.58 -1.48
C ILE A 48 6.78 -25.28 -0.12
N ASP A 49 7.25 -24.67 0.96
CA ASP A 49 7.28 -25.27 2.29
C ASP A 49 5.89 -25.27 2.97
N THR A 50 5.09 -24.21 2.74
CA THR A 50 3.82 -23.98 3.45
C THR A 50 2.59 -24.01 2.55
N GLY A 51 2.75 -23.93 1.23
CA GLY A 51 1.67 -23.81 0.25
C GLY A 51 1.03 -22.41 0.15
N SER A 52 1.51 -21.45 0.94
CA SER A 52 1.03 -20.06 0.94
C SER A 52 2.16 -19.10 1.24
N TYR A 53 2.02 -17.85 0.80
CA TYR A 53 2.90 -16.75 1.17
C TYR A 53 2.07 -15.65 1.85
N VAL A 54 2.55 -15.21 3.00
CA VAL A 54 1.98 -14.07 3.70
C VAL A 54 3.03 -12.96 3.76
N ASP A 55 2.73 -11.84 3.13
CA ASP A 55 3.61 -10.68 3.19
C ASP A 55 3.61 -10.09 4.60
N THR A 56 4.70 -10.34 5.33
CA THR A 56 4.90 -9.85 6.70
C THR A 56 5.74 -8.58 6.76
N GLN A 57 6.29 -8.13 5.63
CA GLN A 57 7.18 -6.96 5.56
C GLN A 57 6.45 -5.70 5.14
N SER A 58 5.47 -5.82 4.23
CA SER A 58 4.71 -4.67 3.76
C SER A 58 3.86 -4.07 4.86
N ALA A 59 3.90 -2.76 4.92
CA ALA A 59 3.15 -1.97 5.90
C ALA A 59 1.74 -1.68 5.41
N TYR A 60 0.75 -1.99 6.24
CA TYR A 60 -0.66 -1.75 5.97
C TYR A 60 -1.29 -0.91 7.07
N LEU A 61 -2.06 0.08 6.67
CA LEU A 61 -2.87 0.87 7.61
C LEU A 61 -4.08 0.06 8.12
N GLY A 62 -4.64 -0.79 7.25
CA GLY A 62 -5.79 -1.62 7.56
C GLY A 62 -7.12 -0.91 7.36
N ILE A 63 -7.23 -0.13 6.29
CA ILE A 63 -8.47 0.49 5.85
C ILE A 63 -8.89 -0.03 4.47
N LYS A 64 -10.18 0.10 4.17
CA LYS A 64 -10.74 0.01 2.82
C LYS A 64 -11.42 1.33 2.51
N GLY A 65 -11.18 1.86 1.32
CA GLY A 65 -11.69 3.18 0.95
C GLY A 65 -11.31 3.56 -0.47
N GLY A 66 -11.32 4.84 -0.74
CA GLY A 66 -10.93 5.41 -2.04
C GLY A 66 -10.81 6.91 -1.96
N ASP A 67 -10.51 7.51 -3.09
CA ASP A 67 -10.35 8.94 -3.19
C ASP A 67 -11.68 9.66 -2.89
N VAL A 68 -11.60 10.82 -2.25
CA VAL A 68 -12.75 11.72 -2.08
C VAL A 68 -13.18 12.20 -3.46
N THR A 69 -14.44 11.94 -3.82
CA THR A 69 -14.97 12.29 -5.15
C THR A 69 -15.31 13.78 -5.26
N SER A 70 -15.41 14.28 -6.48
CA SER A 70 -15.84 15.68 -6.73
C SER A 70 -17.23 15.98 -6.13
N GLU A 71 -18.11 14.98 -6.05
CA GLU A 71 -19.42 15.12 -5.41
C GLU A 71 -19.26 15.32 -3.89
N MET A 72 -18.38 14.55 -3.23
CA MET A 72 -18.09 14.70 -1.81
C MET A 72 -17.48 16.07 -1.50
N ILE A 73 -16.58 16.58 -2.36
CA ILE A 73 -16.02 17.94 -2.25
C ILE A 73 -17.13 19.00 -2.29
N ALA A 74 -18.15 18.81 -3.14
CA ALA A 74 -19.31 19.71 -3.19
C ALA A 74 -20.14 19.70 -1.89
N TYR A 75 -20.01 18.64 -1.07
CA TYR A 75 -20.58 18.55 0.28
C TYR A 75 -19.57 18.92 1.38
N ASN A 76 -18.51 19.68 1.04
CA ASN A 76 -17.45 20.15 1.94
C ASN A 76 -16.58 19.04 2.57
N TYR A 77 -16.49 17.86 1.95
CA TYR A 77 -15.47 16.89 2.34
C TYR A 77 -14.08 17.43 1.96
N PRO A 78 -13.07 17.31 2.84
CA PRO A 78 -11.70 17.64 2.47
C PRO A 78 -11.17 16.65 1.41
N GLU A 79 -10.24 17.11 0.58
CA GLU A 79 -9.52 16.21 -0.32
C GLU A 79 -8.70 15.20 0.50
N GLY A 80 -8.63 13.96 0.02
CA GLY A 80 -7.93 12.87 0.71
C GLY A 80 -8.51 11.51 0.42
N VAL A 81 -8.23 10.57 1.32
CA VAL A 81 -8.68 9.18 1.24
C VAL A 81 -9.86 8.97 2.19
N TYR A 82 -11.04 8.73 1.63
CA TYR A 82 -12.24 8.40 2.39
C TYR A 82 -12.18 6.97 2.93
N VAL A 83 -12.38 6.80 4.23
CA VAL A 83 -12.40 5.50 4.90
C VAL A 83 -13.81 4.90 4.83
N ALA A 84 -14.01 3.93 3.96
CA ALA A 84 -15.28 3.22 3.81
C ALA A 84 -15.46 2.12 4.87
N SER A 85 -14.36 1.49 5.31
CA SER A 85 -14.35 0.56 6.44
C SER A 85 -12.93 0.41 6.99
N VAL A 86 -12.83 -0.03 8.24
CA VAL A 86 -11.57 -0.34 8.92
C VAL A 86 -11.53 -1.85 9.18
N VAL A 87 -10.38 -2.46 8.98
CA VAL A 87 -10.16 -3.89 9.23
C VAL A 87 -9.97 -4.11 10.73
N ASP A 88 -10.72 -5.04 11.30
CA ASP A 88 -10.64 -5.36 12.72
C ASP A 88 -9.22 -5.84 13.08
N GLY A 89 -8.73 -5.40 14.25
CA GLY A 89 -7.40 -5.75 14.73
C GLY A 89 -6.24 -5.01 14.04
N SER A 90 -6.50 -4.24 12.98
CA SER A 90 -5.48 -3.46 12.28
C SER A 90 -4.94 -2.29 13.12
N GLY A 91 -3.84 -1.69 12.64
CA GLY A 91 -3.29 -0.47 13.22
C GLY A 91 -4.29 0.69 13.22
N ALA A 92 -5.02 0.88 12.12
CA ALA A 92 -6.07 1.89 12.02
C ALA A 92 -7.18 1.69 13.06
N ALA A 93 -7.65 0.43 13.26
CA ALA A 93 -8.68 0.12 14.25
C ALA A 93 -8.20 0.41 15.67
N LYS A 94 -6.97 -0.03 16.02
CA LYS A 94 -6.36 0.20 17.33
C LYS A 94 -6.13 1.69 17.62
N ALA A 95 -5.84 2.46 16.59
CA ALA A 95 -5.63 3.91 16.68
C ALA A 95 -6.94 4.73 16.72
N GLY A 96 -8.10 4.10 16.48
CA GLY A 96 -9.40 4.75 16.55
C GLY A 96 -9.81 5.48 15.27
N ILE A 97 -9.21 5.13 14.13
CA ILE A 97 -9.71 5.53 12.80
C ILE A 97 -11.03 4.81 12.57
N GLN A 98 -12.00 5.49 11.98
CA GLN A 98 -13.36 5.01 11.83
C GLN A 98 -13.86 5.18 10.41
N GLN A 99 -14.90 4.42 10.06
CA GLN A 99 -15.67 4.66 8.85
C GLN A 99 -16.19 6.10 8.81
N GLY A 100 -16.04 6.76 7.69
CA GLY A 100 -16.44 8.15 7.48
C GLY A 100 -15.33 9.17 7.73
N ASP A 101 -14.18 8.76 8.25
CA ASP A 101 -13.00 9.62 8.31
C ASP A 101 -12.44 9.88 6.91
N VAL A 102 -11.74 10.99 6.73
CA VAL A 102 -10.93 11.28 5.55
C VAL A 102 -9.48 11.42 6.00
N ILE A 103 -8.60 10.61 5.45
CA ILE A 103 -7.15 10.73 5.67
C ILE A 103 -6.63 11.83 4.76
N THR A 104 -6.01 12.84 5.34
CA THR A 104 -5.51 14.04 4.63
C THR A 104 -3.98 14.14 4.62
N ALA A 105 -3.29 13.46 5.55
CA ALA A 105 -1.82 13.44 5.57
C ALA A 105 -1.27 12.18 6.29
N ILE A 106 -0.01 11.86 5.98
CA ILE A 106 0.83 10.89 6.69
C ILE A 106 2.18 11.56 7.03
N ASP A 107 2.57 11.55 8.32
CA ASP A 107 3.77 12.20 8.84
C ASP A 107 3.96 13.65 8.33
N GLY A 108 2.84 14.41 8.28
CA GLY A 108 2.79 15.78 7.81
C GLY A 108 2.84 15.96 6.29
N ASN A 109 2.97 14.89 5.51
CA ASN A 109 2.89 14.94 4.05
C ASN A 109 1.44 14.77 3.60
N THR A 110 0.92 15.75 2.89
CA THR A 110 -0.46 15.72 2.37
C THR A 110 -0.69 14.53 1.45
N VAL A 111 -1.85 13.90 1.58
CA VAL A 111 -2.31 12.77 0.77
C VAL A 111 -3.67 13.13 0.20
N THR A 112 -3.79 13.13 -1.14
CA THR A 112 -5.03 13.48 -1.86
C THR A 112 -5.69 12.27 -2.53
N SER A 113 -4.98 11.14 -2.61
CA SER A 113 -5.46 9.92 -3.26
C SER A 113 -4.99 8.66 -2.55
N MET A 114 -5.70 7.55 -2.79
CA MET A 114 -5.31 6.22 -2.31
C MET A 114 -3.92 5.80 -2.84
N ASN A 115 -3.60 6.18 -4.08
CA ASN A 115 -2.29 5.88 -4.67
C ASN A 115 -1.15 6.61 -3.95
N GLU A 116 -1.37 7.87 -3.56
CA GLU A 116 -0.38 8.63 -2.79
C GLU A 116 -0.21 8.05 -1.38
N LEU A 117 -1.32 7.68 -0.72
CA LEU A 117 -1.26 7.01 0.57
C LEU A 117 -0.48 5.69 0.47
N GLN A 118 -0.77 4.86 -0.54
CA GLN A 118 -0.06 3.60 -0.73
C GLN A 118 1.43 3.83 -0.99
N SER A 119 1.78 4.77 -1.88
CA SER A 119 3.17 5.12 -2.19
C SER A 119 3.93 5.64 -0.96
N ALA A 120 3.26 6.37 -0.07
CA ALA A 120 3.86 6.79 1.19
C ALA A 120 4.11 5.58 2.10
N LEU A 121 3.13 4.67 2.22
CA LEU A 121 3.24 3.46 3.04
C LEU A 121 4.33 2.50 2.55
N ASP A 122 4.65 2.47 1.25
CA ASP A 122 5.72 1.64 0.68
C ASP A 122 7.11 1.98 1.25
N SER A 123 7.26 3.14 1.90
CA SER A 123 8.50 3.57 2.57
C SER A 123 8.65 3.05 4.00
N TYR A 124 7.63 2.40 4.54
CA TYR A 124 7.58 1.88 5.91
C TYR A 124 7.51 0.35 5.92
N SER A 125 7.79 -0.21 7.07
CA SER A 125 7.65 -1.65 7.35
C SER A 125 6.51 -1.91 8.34
N ALA A 126 5.99 -3.13 8.33
CA ALA A 126 5.05 -3.56 9.37
C ALA A 126 5.69 -3.39 10.77
N GLY A 127 4.94 -2.82 11.70
CA GLY A 127 5.40 -2.46 13.04
C GLY A 127 5.92 -1.04 13.20
N ASP A 128 6.19 -0.32 12.10
CA ASP A 128 6.54 1.09 12.16
C ASP A 128 5.35 1.91 12.65
N THR A 129 5.63 3.04 13.31
CA THR A 129 4.60 3.95 13.81
C THR A 129 4.66 5.24 13.04
N VAL A 130 3.52 5.63 12.46
CA VAL A 130 3.33 6.83 11.66
C VAL A 130 2.25 7.73 12.28
N THR A 131 2.27 9.02 11.97
CA THR A 131 1.22 9.96 12.32
C THR A 131 0.28 10.11 11.13
N ILE A 132 -0.98 9.74 11.29
CA ILE A 132 -2.03 9.92 10.29
C ILE A 132 -2.88 11.12 10.68
N THR A 133 -2.98 12.11 9.81
CA THR A 133 -3.95 13.21 9.98
C THR A 133 -5.28 12.75 9.41
N VAL A 134 -6.30 12.68 10.27
CA VAL A 134 -7.68 12.34 9.90
C VAL A 134 -8.58 13.54 10.06
N SER A 135 -9.45 13.74 9.09
CA SER A 135 -10.53 14.73 9.13
C SER A 135 -11.84 14.00 9.36
N ARG A 136 -12.47 14.22 10.52
CA ARG A 136 -13.71 13.57 10.95
C ARG A 136 -14.85 14.54 10.95
N GLN A 137 -15.99 14.12 10.44
CA GLN A 137 -17.20 14.95 10.44
C GLN A 137 -17.69 15.21 11.89
N GLN A 138 -17.81 16.48 12.24
CA GLN A 138 -18.40 16.93 13.50
C GLN A 138 -19.46 18.01 13.24
N GLY A 139 -20.72 17.65 13.44
CA GLY A 139 -21.85 18.53 13.15
C GLY A 139 -21.93 18.86 11.65
N GLN A 140 -21.80 20.15 11.30
CA GLN A 140 -21.86 20.61 9.90
C GLN A 140 -20.47 20.80 9.26
N GLY A 141 -19.38 20.42 9.92
CA GLY A 141 -18.02 20.60 9.44
C GLY A 141 -17.14 19.39 9.70
N PHE A 142 -15.89 19.53 9.32
CA PHE A 142 -14.83 18.55 9.54
C PHE A 142 -13.82 19.10 10.53
N GLN A 143 -13.34 18.24 11.42
CA GLN A 143 -12.26 18.54 12.36
C GLN A 143 -11.09 17.61 12.09
N GLU A 144 -9.91 18.19 11.93
CA GLU A 144 -8.67 17.44 11.79
C GLU A 144 -8.10 17.07 13.16
N SER A 145 -7.51 15.89 13.21
CA SER A 145 -6.75 15.40 14.36
C SER A 145 -5.67 14.44 13.91
N ASP A 146 -4.54 14.48 14.60
CA ASP A 146 -3.44 13.55 14.37
C ASP A 146 -3.61 12.31 15.24
N VAL A 147 -3.44 11.15 14.60
CA VAL A 147 -3.58 9.84 15.23
C VAL A 147 -2.29 9.06 14.99
N SER A 148 -1.66 8.59 16.08
CA SER A 148 -0.50 7.71 15.98
C SER A 148 -0.94 6.28 15.66
N VAL A 149 -0.46 5.72 14.56
CA VAL A 149 -0.84 4.40 14.07
C VAL A 149 0.39 3.53 13.94
N THR A 150 0.38 2.35 14.60
CA THR A 150 1.35 1.30 14.31
C THR A 150 0.86 0.48 13.14
N LEU A 151 1.65 0.44 12.06
CA LEU A 151 1.29 -0.24 10.83
C LEU A 151 1.26 -1.75 11.03
N SER A 152 0.26 -2.39 10.43
CA SER A 152 0.07 -3.85 10.50
C SER A 152 0.76 -4.55 9.33
N SER A 153 1.04 -5.84 9.49
CA SER A 153 1.37 -6.73 8.37
C SER A 153 0.08 -7.32 7.76
N ALA A 154 0.20 -7.97 6.61
CA ALA A 154 -0.93 -8.71 6.02
C ALA A 154 -1.41 -9.85 6.93
N SER A 155 -0.52 -10.43 7.76
CA SER A 155 -0.87 -11.49 8.72
C SER A 155 -1.71 -11.00 9.90
N ASP A 156 -1.60 -9.72 10.27
CA ASP A 156 -2.34 -9.14 11.39
C ASP A 156 -3.81 -8.84 11.05
N MET A 157 -4.16 -8.96 9.77
CA MET A 157 -5.47 -8.57 9.22
C MET A 157 -6.32 -9.79 8.78
N GLN A 158 -5.96 -11.01 9.22
CA GLN A 158 -6.68 -12.26 8.91
C GLN A 158 -7.67 -12.65 10.01
#